data_98b69f62f380c4563a94d4be079b7c4a
#
_entry.id   98b69f62f380c4563a94d4be079b7c4a
#
_cell.length_a   1.000
_cell.length_b   1.000
_cell.length_c   1.000
_cell.angle_alpha   90.00
_cell.angle_beta   90.00
_cell.angle_gamma   90.00
#
_symmetry.space_group_name_H-M   'P 1'
#
loop_
_entity.id
_entity.type
_entity.pdbx_description
1 polymer ?
#
loop_
_entity_poly.entity_id
_entity_poly.type
_entity_poly.pdbx_seq_one_letter_code
_entity_poly.pdbx_strand_id
1 'polypeptide(L)'
;MRLTRLSVALAAGFALCAAVPSHAGTLDRIKQDAKIRLGYRADARPFSYSDASGNPAGYSVALCHEVVDALKKSLGLADLPVETVKIDADDRFDAISDGKVDLLCGASTATLARREQVDLSLPIFPGGIGALLHRSAPERLKAVLEGREVPYQPRWRASLAQVLEKRTLSAQKGTTAASWLAKKRDQFEVNAEIVEVGSYAEGVDRVMAGKTDVLFGDRAILLESAASSAHPGDLVVLSRQYTYEPIALAFARGDDDFRLLVDRTLSKLYRSGRIFNTYTQYFGEPDDTTQSFFRFVALPD
;
A
#
# COMPACT_ATOMS: atom_id res chain seq x y z
N MET A 1 -80.73 -32.55 19.28
CA MET A 1 -79.33 -33.05 19.27
C MET A 1 -78.66 -32.61 17.96
N ARG A 2 -77.85 -31.56 17.97
CA ARG A 2 -77.11 -31.08 16.80
C ARG A 2 -75.64 -31.21 17.13
N LEU A 3 -74.95 -32.10 16.43
CA LEU A 3 -73.47 -32.26 16.50
C LEU A 3 -72.80 -31.21 15.65
N THR A 4 -72.01 -30.33 16.28
CA THR A 4 -71.09 -29.36 15.63
C THR A 4 -69.77 -30.06 15.33
N ARG A 5 -69.43 -30.16 14.06
CA ARG A 5 -68.14 -30.66 13.60
C ARG A 5 -67.09 -29.52 13.69
N LEU A 6 -66.08 -29.71 14.49
CA LEU A 6 -64.93 -28.81 14.63
C LEU A 6 -63.93 -29.20 13.56
N SER A 7 -63.73 -28.34 12.56
CA SER A 7 -62.67 -28.51 11.53
C SER A 7 -61.41 -27.85 12.02
N VAL A 8 -60.35 -28.64 12.30
CA VAL A 8 -59.03 -28.19 12.61
C VAL A 8 -58.27 -27.96 11.30
N ALA A 9 -58.04 -26.70 10.96
CA ALA A 9 -57.16 -26.31 9.83
C ALA A 9 -55.71 -26.33 10.26
N LEU A 10 -54.95 -27.29 9.73
CA LEU A 10 -53.48 -27.41 9.93
C LEU A 10 -52.79 -26.43 8.99
N ALA A 11 -52.35 -25.29 9.50
CA ALA A 11 -51.53 -24.31 8.75
C ALA A 11 -50.07 -24.81 8.69
N ALA A 12 -49.69 -25.37 7.54
CA ALA A 12 -48.28 -25.69 7.25
C ALA A 12 -47.51 -24.40 6.97
N GLY A 13 -46.74 -23.94 7.97
CA GLY A 13 -45.80 -22.84 7.82
C GLY A 13 -44.60 -23.23 6.94
N PHE A 14 -44.60 -22.78 5.71
CA PHE A 14 -43.43 -22.87 4.82
C PHE A 14 -42.41 -21.84 5.29
N ALA A 15 -41.42 -22.27 6.07
CA ALA A 15 -40.23 -21.44 6.38
C ALA A 15 -39.43 -21.26 5.09
N LEU A 16 -39.59 -20.12 4.42
CA LEU A 16 -38.68 -19.68 3.37
C LEU A 16 -37.33 -19.41 4.04
N CYS A 17 -36.42 -20.39 4.02
CA CYS A 17 -35.00 -20.12 4.23
C CYS A 17 -34.53 -19.20 3.09
N ALA A 18 -34.48 -17.88 3.34
CA ALA A 18 -33.79 -16.95 2.48
C ALA A 18 -32.32 -17.39 2.45
N ALA A 19 -31.90 -18.07 1.37
CA ALA A 19 -30.52 -18.33 1.09
C ALA A 19 -29.84 -16.97 0.96
N VAL A 20 -29.09 -16.54 1.99
CA VAL A 20 -28.20 -15.41 1.90
C VAL A 20 -27.23 -15.76 0.77
N PRO A 21 -27.12 -14.93 -0.30
CA PRO A 21 -26.16 -15.21 -1.35
C PRO A 21 -24.77 -15.21 -0.70
N SER A 22 -24.21 -16.39 -0.51
CA SER A 22 -22.80 -16.54 -0.19
C SER A 22 -22.06 -15.98 -1.40
N HIS A 23 -21.42 -14.82 -1.25
CA HIS A 23 -20.52 -14.34 -2.29
C HIS A 23 -19.45 -15.43 -2.43
N ALA A 24 -19.38 -16.03 -3.62
CA ALA A 24 -18.34 -17.00 -3.93
C ALA A 24 -16.98 -16.35 -3.63
N GLY A 25 -16.18 -16.97 -2.76
CA GLY A 25 -14.86 -16.46 -2.41
C GLY A 25 -13.95 -16.35 -3.62
N THR A 26 -12.85 -15.62 -3.50
CA THR A 26 -11.88 -15.45 -4.59
C THR A 26 -11.39 -16.79 -5.12
N LEU A 27 -11.19 -17.79 -4.25
CA LEU A 27 -10.76 -19.13 -4.67
C LEU A 27 -11.79 -19.83 -5.58
N ASP A 28 -13.09 -19.72 -5.29
CA ASP A 28 -14.13 -20.30 -6.10
C ASP A 28 -14.28 -19.57 -7.44
N ARG A 29 -14.17 -18.24 -7.42
CA ARG A 29 -14.19 -17.42 -8.64
C ARG A 29 -13.01 -17.78 -9.55
N ILE A 30 -11.80 -17.94 -9.00
CA ILE A 30 -10.62 -18.35 -9.77
C ILE A 30 -10.80 -19.74 -10.39
N LYS A 31 -11.40 -20.69 -9.66
CA LYS A 31 -11.73 -22.00 -10.20
C LYS A 31 -12.73 -21.92 -11.35
N GLN A 32 -13.75 -21.10 -11.19
CA GLN A 32 -14.82 -20.92 -12.19
C GLN A 32 -14.32 -20.18 -13.43
N ASP A 33 -13.58 -19.06 -13.26
CA ASP A 33 -13.07 -18.23 -14.34
C ASP A 33 -11.81 -18.82 -14.99
N ALA A 34 -11.20 -19.83 -14.35
CA ALA A 34 -9.93 -20.45 -14.73
C ALA A 34 -8.80 -19.44 -14.97
N LYS A 35 -8.78 -18.33 -14.20
CA LYS A 35 -7.76 -17.28 -14.24
C LYS A 35 -7.68 -16.50 -12.93
N ILE A 36 -6.55 -15.84 -12.70
CA ILE A 36 -6.38 -14.85 -11.61
C ILE A 36 -6.04 -13.46 -12.20
N ARG A 37 -6.59 -12.41 -11.58
CA ARG A 37 -6.38 -11.02 -11.98
C ARG A 37 -5.50 -10.33 -10.94
N LEU A 38 -4.29 -9.94 -11.33
CA LEU A 38 -3.35 -9.19 -10.49
C LEU A 38 -3.44 -7.70 -10.84
N GLY A 39 -3.84 -6.88 -9.86
CA GLY A 39 -3.76 -5.44 -9.97
C GLY A 39 -2.34 -4.95 -9.69
N TYR A 40 -1.80 -4.06 -10.54
CA TYR A 40 -0.49 -3.46 -10.31
C TYR A 40 -0.50 -1.96 -10.54
N ARG A 41 0.40 -1.26 -9.87
CA ARG A 41 0.66 0.16 -10.10
C ARG A 41 1.84 0.34 -11.04
N ALA A 42 1.71 1.27 -12.00
CA ALA A 42 2.80 1.53 -12.95
C ALA A 42 3.86 2.52 -12.42
N ASP A 43 3.60 3.19 -11.29
CA ASP A 43 4.32 4.38 -10.81
C ASP A 43 4.87 4.26 -9.38
N ALA A 44 4.84 3.09 -8.76
CA ALA A 44 5.24 2.86 -7.37
C ALA A 44 6.51 1.98 -7.25
N ARG A 45 7.55 2.30 -8.03
CA ARG A 45 8.87 1.68 -7.91
C ARG A 45 9.45 1.88 -6.51
N PRO A 46 10.08 0.87 -5.90
CA PRO A 46 10.43 -0.44 -6.42
C PRO A 46 9.38 -1.54 -6.19
N PHE A 47 8.22 -1.22 -5.59
CA PHE A 47 7.18 -2.20 -5.25
C PHE A 47 6.39 -2.71 -6.44
N SER A 48 5.94 -1.78 -7.30
CA SER A 48 5.06 -2.08 -8.43
C SER A 48 5.23 -1.01 -9.50
N TYR A 49 5.59 -1.42 -10.72
CA TYR A 49 5.83 -0.52 -11.83
C TYR A 49 5.70 -1.23 -13.17
N SER A 50 5.62 -0.47 -14.27
CA SER A 50 5.82 -1.01 -15.60
C SER A 50 7.31 -1.02 -15.93
N ASP A 51 7.84 -2.17 -16.39
CA ASP A 51 9.21 -2.27 -16.90
C ASP A 51 9.36 -1.58 -18.27
N ALA A 52 10.55 -1.65 -18.86
CA ALA A 52 10.82 -1.04 -20.18
C ALA A 52 10.00 -1.65 -21.33
N SER A 53 9.48 -2.86 -21.16
CA SER A 53 8.61 -3.54 -22.11
C SER A 53 7.12 -3.32 -21.82
N GLY A 54 6.80 -2.55 -20.77
CA GLY A 54 5.43 -2.28 -20.33
C GLY A 54 4.83 -3.38 -19.43
N ASN A 55 5.59 -4.40 -19.06
CA ASN A 55 5.12 -5.47 -18.20
C ASN A 55 5.13 -5.08 -16.72
N PRO A 56 4.23 -5.64 -15.90
CA PRO A 56 4.26 -5.47 -14.45
C PRO A 56 5.56 -6.02 -13.85
N ALA A 57 6.22 -5.23 -13.03
CA ALA A 57 7.43 -5.60 -12.32
C ALA A 57 7.44 -4.97 -10.91
N GLY A 58 8.33 -5.44 -10.06
CA GLY A 58 8.55 -4.90 -8.73
C GLY A 58 8.43 -5.94 -7.62
N TYR A 59 8.83 -5.52 -6.42
CA TYR A 59 8.87 -6.38 -5.23
C TYR A 59 7.51 -7.01 -4.89
N SER A 60 6.46 -6.19 -4.84
CA SER A 60 5.11 -6.68 -4.53
C SER A 60 4.56 -7.58 -5.65
N VAL A 61 4.91 -7.29 -6.92
CA VAL A 61 4.53 -8.12 -8.05
C VAL A 61 5.21 -9.49 -7.97
N ALA A 62 6.50 -9.53 -7.61
CA ALA A 62 7.22 -10.79 -7.38
C ALA A 62 6.59 -11.63 -6.27
N LEU A 63 6.19 -11.01 -5.15
CA LEU A 63 5.48 -11.71 -4.06
C LEU A 63 4.10 -12.20 -4.49
N CYS A 64 3.37 -11.45 -5.32
CA CYS A 64 2.10 -11.93 -5.89
C CYS A 64 2.30 -13.17 -6.76
N HIS A 65 3.39 -13.29 -7.51
CA HIS A 65 3.70 -14.50 -8.27
C HIS A 65 3.97 -15.71 -7.37
N GLU A 66 4.62 -15.53 -6.21
CA GLU A 66 4.74 -16.60 -5.20
C GLU A 66 3.36 -17.06 -4.69
N VAL A 67 2.42 -16.11 -4.51
CA VAL A 67 1.02 -16.41 -4.15
C VAL A 67 0.33 -17.18 -5.29
N VAL A 68 0.51 -16.77 -6.55
CA VAL A 68 -0.03 -17.49 -7.72
C VAL A 68 0.48 -18.91 -7.79
N ASP A 69 1.77 -19.14 -7.54
CA ASP A 69 2.36 -20.48 -7.54
C ASP A 69 1.82 -21.36 -6.41
N ALA A 70 1.56 -20.78 -5.24
CA ALA A 70 0.89 -21.47 -4.15
C ALA A 70 -0.56 -21.80 -4.48
N LEU A 71 -1.25 -20.87 -5.16
CA LEU A 71 -2.62 -21.06 -5.63
C LEU A 71 -2.74 -22.18 -6.65
N LYS A 72 -1.86 -22.21 -7.67
CA LYS A 72 -1.79 -23.29 -8.66
C LYS A 72 -1.68 -24.66 -7.99
N LYS A 73 -0.83 -24.78 -6.99
CA LYS A 73 -0.64 -26.02 -6.22
C LYS A 73 -1.88 -26.37 -5.39
N SER A 74 -2.46 -25.40 -4.70
CA SER A 74 -3.62 -25.61 -3.83
C SER A 74 -4.86 -26.01 -4.61
N LEU A 75 -5.08 -25.46 -5.79
CA LEU A 75 -6.25 -25.72 -6.63
C LEU A 75 -6.05 -26.84 -7.65
N GLY A 76 -4.83 -27.35 -7.82
CA GLY A 76 -4.51 -28.34 -8.86
C GLY A 76 -4.59 -27.77 -10.30
N LEU A 77 -4.41 -26.44 -10.46
CA LEU A 77 -4.50 -25.72 -11.72
C LEU A 77 -3.09 -25.32 -12.20
N ALA A 78 -2.37 -26.27 -12.82
CA ALA A 78 -0.98 -26.05 -13.26
C ALA A 78 -0.87 -24.87 -14.24
N ASP A 79 -1.81 -24.74 -15.17
CA ASP A 79 -1.85 -23.75 -16.24
C ASP A 79 -2.84 -22.60 -15.91
N LEU A 80 -2.79 -22.07 -14.69
CA LEU A 80 -3.63 -20.92 -14.31
C LEU A 80 -3.11 -19.64 -14.98
N PRO A 81 -3.85 -19.05 -15.96
CA PRO A 81 -3.51 -17.77 -16.57
C PRO A 81 -3.51 -16.63 -15.57
N VAL A 82 -2.53 -15.74 -15.70
CA VAL A 82 -2.41 -14.51 -14.89
C VAL A 82 -2.74 -13.34 -15.80
N GLU A 83 -3.88 -12.71 -15.53
CA GLU A 83 -4.25 -11.45 -16.16
C GLU A 83 -3.74 -10.29 -15.30
N THR A 84 -3.08 -9.30 -15.91
CA THR A 84 -2.56 -8.14 -15.19
C THR A 84 -3.36 -6.91 -15.53
N VAL A 85 -3.77 -6.16 -14.49
CA VAL A 85 -4.61 -4.97 -14.62
C VAL A 85 -3.86 -3.78 -14.02
N LYS A 86 -3.61 -2.76 -14.86
CA LYS A 86 -3.01 -1.51 -14.39
C LYS A 86 -4.05 -0.71 -13.59
N ILE A 87 -3.68 -0.30 -12.39
CA ILE A 87 -4.56 0.43 -11.46
C ILE A 87 -3.83 1.68 -10.96
N ASP A 88 -4.54 2.79 -10.89
CA ASP A 88 -4.05 4.05 -10.33
C ASP A 88 -4.17 4.07 -8.78
N ALA A 89 -3.46 5.02 -8.17
CA ALA A 89 -3.40 5.11 -6.71
C ALA A 89 -4.78 5.36 -6.07
N ASP A 90 -5.63 6.14 -6.73
CA ASP A 90 -6.94 6.54 -6.20
C ASP A 90 -7.95 5.38 -6.26
N ASP A 91 -7.97 4.62 -7.36
CA ASP A 91 -9.02 3.64 -7.66
C ASP A 91 -8.69 2.21 -7.18
N ARG A 92 -7.51 2.00 -6.57
CA ARG A 92 -6.98 0.66 -6.33
C ARG A 92 -7.84 -0.22 -5.41
N PHE A 93 -8.49 0.37 -4.43
CA PHE A 93 -9.35 -0.39 -3.51
C PHE A 93 -10.74 -0.63 -4.08
N ASP A 94 -11.25 0.33 -4.86
CA ASP A 94 -12.51 0.15 -5.60
C ASP A 94 -12.37 -0.95 -6.65
N ALA A 95 -11.21 -1.05 -7.32
CA ALA A 95 -10.94 -2.14 -8.25
C ALA A 95 -11.02 -3.54 -7.60
N ILE A 96 -10.64 -3.66 -6.31
CA ILE A 96 -10.80 -4.90 -5.53
C ILE A 96 -12.30 -5.11 -5.20
N SER A 97 -12.95 -4.10 -4.66
CA SER A 97 -14.36 -4.18 -4.23
C SER A 97 -15.30 -4.48 -5.41
N ASP A 98 -14.99 -3.95 -6.59
CA ASP A 98 -15.71 -4.18 -7.85
C ASP A 98 -15.36 -5.55 -8.50
N GLY A 99 -14.42 -6.32 -7.94
CA GLY A 99 -13.97 -7.59 -8.51
C GLY A 99 -13.19 -7.46 -9.83
N LYS A 100 -12.66 -6.27 -10.14
CA LYS A 100 -11.79 -6.05 -11.30
C LYS A 100 -10.44 -6.73 -11.13
N VAL A 101 -9.96 -6.83 -9.90
CA VAL A 101 -8.73 -7.53 -9.51
C VAL A 101 -8.98 -8.44 -8.31
N ASP A 102 -8.25 -9.55 -8.26
CA ASP A 102 -8.32 -10.55 -7.19
C ASP A 102 -7.28 -10.29 -6.10
N LEU A 103 -6.10 -9.84 -6.51
CA LEU A 103 -4.98 -9.51 -5.63
C LEU A 103 -4.29 -8.24 -6.13
N LEU A 104 -4.16 -7.24 -5.27
CA LEU A 104 -3.47 -5.99 -5.58
C LEU A 104 -2.00 -6.08 -5.15
N CYS A 105 -1.11 -5.99 -6.12
CA CYS A 105 0.34 -6.12 -6.02
C CYS A 105 1.02 -4.74 -6.01
N GLY A 106 0.61 -3.88 -5.08
CA GLY A 106 1.07 -2.50 -5.01
C GLY A 106 1.83 -2.16 -3.72
N ALA A 107 2.06 -0.88 -3.51
CA ALA A 107 2.59 -0.32 -2.25
C ALA A 107 1.41 0.14 -1.37
N SER A 108 0.61 -0.78 -0.87
CA SER A 108 -0.56 -0.44 -0.06
C SER A 108 -0.23 -0.46 1.43
N THR A 109 -0.16 0.71 2.06
CA THR A 109 -0.01 0.81 3.52
C THR A 109 -1.18 0.15 4.23
N ALA A 110 -0.92 -0.73 5.19
CA ALA A 110 -1.93 -1.33 6.03
C ALA A 110 -2.42 -0.33 7.08
N THR A 111 -3.67 0.12 6.93
CA THR A 111 -4.33 1.00 7.92
C THR A 111 -5.70 0.44 8.33
N LEU A 112 -6.17 0.82 9.52
CA LEU A 112 -7.50 0.40 9.99
C LEU A 112 -8.61 0.90 9.04
N ALA A 113 -8.52 2.14 8.58
CA ALA A 113 -9.50 2.70 7.65
C ALA A 113 -9.57 1.91 6.33
N ARG A 114 -8.43 1.48 5.78
CA ARG A 114 -8.42 0.65 4.56
C ARG A 114 -9.00 -0.75 4.79
N ARG A 115 -8.87 -1.28 6.01
CA ARG A 115 -9.50 -2.56 6.39
C ARG A 115 -11.03 -2.49 6.46
N GLU A 116 -11.62 -1.32 6.43
CA GLU A 116 -13.08 -1.17 6.27
C GLU A 116 -13.54 -1.53 4.85
N GLN A 117 -12.67 -1.37 3.85
CA GLN A 117 -12.98 -1.60 2.43
C GLN A 117 -12.37 -2.90 1.88
N VAL A 118 -11.14 -3.22 2.25
CA VAL A 118 -10.40 -4.37 1.74
C VAL A 118 -9.71 -5.14 2.87
N ASP A 119 -9.32 -6.37 2.62
CA ASP A 119 -8.40 -7.08 3.47
C ASP A 119 -6.95 -6.87 3.03
N LEU A 120 -6.06 -6.99 4.00
CA LEU A 120 -4.64 -6.76 3.85
C LEU A 120 -3.87 -7.95 4.42
N SER A 121 -2.91 -8.44 3.66
CA SER A 121 -2.05 -9.55 4.03
C SER A 121 -1.17 -9.26 5.26
N LEU A 122 -0.40 -10.25 5.67
CA LEU A 122 0.79 -10.00 6.49
C LEU A 122 1.65 -8.91 5.83
N PRO A 123 2.29 -8.04 6.63
CA PRO A 123 3.15 -7.00 6.11
C PRO A 123 4.29 -7.55 5.26
N ILE A 124 4.51 -6.96 4.09
CA ILE A 124 5.57 -7.33 3.15
C ILE A 124 6.78 -6.40 3.21
N PHE A 125 6.64 -5.22 3.84
CA PHE A 125 7.72 -4.24 3.95
C PHE A 125 7.46 -3.27 5.11
N PRO A 126 8.51 -2.87 5.88
CA PRO A 126 8.41 -1.89 6.97
C PRO A 126 8.45 -0.45 6.42
N GLY A 127 7.41 -0.02 5.69
CA GLY A 127 7.31 1.30 5.08
C GLY A 127 7.11 2.42 6.07
N GLY A 128 7.11 3.64 5.56
CA GLY A 128 6.82 4.86 6.30
C GLY A 128 7.09 6.12 5.49
N ILE A 129 6.49 7.23 5.91
CA ILE A 129 6.58 8.51 5.21
C ILE A 129 7.97 9.11 5.39
N GLY A 130 8.59 9.47 4.28
CA GLY A 130 9.82 10.25 4.18
C GLY A 130 9.59 11.59 3.49
N ALA A 131 10.67 12.35 3.27
CA ALA A 131 10.67 13.61 2.57
C ALA A 131 11.80 13.69 1.55
N LEU A 132 11.48 14.16 0.34
CA LEU A 132 12.40 14.44 -0.75
C LEU A 132 12.43 15.94 -1.02
N LEU A 133 13.63 16.49 -1.16
CA LEU A 133 13.86 17.91 -1.45
C LEU A 133 14.92 18.05 -2.55
N HIS A 134 14.99 19.25 -3.11
CA HIS A 134 16.15 19.63 -3.89
C HIS A 134 17.39 19.75 -2.99
N ARG A 135 18.56 19.32 -3.45
CA ARG A 135 19.80 19.32 -2.64
C ARG A 135 20.18 20.72 -2.16
N SER A 136 19.91 21.76 -2.95
CA SER A 136 20.14 23.16 -2.59
C SER A 136 19.08 23.75 -1.63
N ALA A 137 18.09 22.96 -1.18
CA ALA A 137 17.11 23.44 -0.20
C ALA A 137 17.82 23.98 1.05
N PRO A 138 17.27 25.02 1.71
CA PRO A 138 17.89 25.63 2.88
C PRO A 138 18.23 24.62 3.97
N GLU A 139 19.44 24.67 4.51
CA GLU A 139 19.89 23.73 5.57
C GLU A 139 18.98 23.77 6.81
N ARG A 140 18.41 24.94 7.12
CA ARG A 140 17.45 25.08 8.21
C ARG A 140 16.18 24.26 7.94
N LEU A 141 15.68 24.23 6.70
CA LEU A 141 14.53 23.41 6.33
C LEU A 141 14.84 21.90 6.49
N LYS A 142 15.98 21.45 5.98
CA LYS A 142 16.43 20.07 6.13
C LYS A 142 16.59 19.69 7.60
N ALA A 143 17.23 20.54 8.41
CA ALA A 143 17.43 20.29 9.85
C ALA A 143 16.11 20.15 10.61
N VAL A 144 15.14 21.04 10.36
CA VAL A 144 13.81 20.97 10.99
C VAL A 144 13.08 19.68 10.58
N LEU A 145 13.12 19.33 9.30
CA LEU A 145 12.47 18.10 8.81
C LEU A 145 13.16 16.84 9.35
N GLU A 146 14.47 16.85 9.55
CA GLU A 146 15.19 15.74 10.19
C GLU A 146 15.05 15.70 11.72
N GLY A 147 14.44 16.72 12.32
CA GLY A 147 14.32 16.82 13.77
C GLY A 147 15.66 17.11 14.46
N ARG A 148 16.62 17.64 13.72
CA ARG A 148 17.89 18.12 14.28
C ARG A 148 17.69 19.47 14.94
N GLU A 149 18.44 19.71 16.03
CA GLU A 149 18.45 21.02 16.67
C GLU A 149 18.95 22.07 15.67
N VAL A 150 18.17 23.13 15.52
CA VAL A 150 18.59 24.31 14.75
C VAL A 150 19.23 25.26 15.72
N PRO A 151 20.48 25.75 15.48
CA PRO A 151 21.13 26.71 16.34
C PRO A 151 20.18 27.89 16.65
N TYR A 152 20.01 28.16 17.94
CA TYR A 152 19.14 29.22 18.42
C TYR A 152 19.66 30.56 17.87
N GLN A 153 18.89 31.16 16.99
CA GLN A 153 19.07 32.57 16.64
C GLN A 153 17.96 33.35 17.37
N PRO A 154 18.31 34.28 18.25
CA PRO A 154 17.33 35.06 18.95
C PRO A 154 16.55 35.94 17.97
N ARG A 155 15.41 35.46 17.52
CA ARG A 155 14.39 36.24 16.83
C ARG A 155 13.11 36.13 17.65
N TRP A 156 12.51 37.25 17.96
CA TRP A 156 11.21 37.31 18.60
C TRP A 156 10.20 36.44 17.82
N ARG A 157 9.71 35.36 18.44
CA ARG A 157 8.69 34.43 17.96
C ARG A 157 9.10 33.45 16.83
N ALA A 158 10.30 32.93 16.78
CA ALA A 158 10.66 31.89 15.84
C ALA A 158 10.30 30.50 16.35
N SER A 159 9.03 30.06 16.16
CA SER A 159 8.71 28.65 16.29
C SER A 159 9.34 27.85 15.14
N LEU A 160 9.60 26.52 15.32
CA LEU A 160 10.04 25.64 14.23
C LEU A 160 9.03 25.64 13.07
N ALA A 161 7.76 25.90 13.35
CA ALA A 161 6.70 26.06 12.36
C ALA A 161 6.99 27.18 11.34
N GLN A 162 7.64 28.28 11.73
CA GLN A 162 7.98 29.36 10.80
C GLN A 162 8.89 28.96 9.63
N VAL A 163 9.68 27.91 9.79
CA VAL A 163 10.53 27.39 8.70
C VAL A 163 9.71 26.76 7.59
N LEU A 164 8.52 26.26 7.96
CA LEU A 164 7.56 25.64 7.04
C LEU A 164 6.52 26.63 6.51
N GLU A 165 6.44 27.85 7.10
CA GLU A 165 5.52 28.90 6.63
C GLU A 165 5.84 29.31 5.19
N LYS A 166 4.80 29.49 4.39
CA LYS A 166 4.89 29.88 2.97
C LYS A 166 5.63 28.88 2.10
N ARG A 167 5.83 27.65 2.60
CA ARG A 167 6.38 26.55 1.80
C ARG A 167 5.29 25.86 1.02
N THR A 168 5.66 25.35 -0.14
CA THR A 168 4.81 24.45 -0.92
C THR A 168 5.25 23.02 -0.65
N LEU A 169 4.34 22.23 -0.07
CA LEU A 169 4.53 20.83 0.28
C LEU A 169 3.67 19.97 -0.64
N SER A 170 4.15 18.84 -1.09
CA SER A 170 3.34 17.96 -1.95
C SER A 170 3.36 16.51 -1.47
N ALA A 171 2.33 15.78 -1.86
CA ALA A 171 2.21 14.33 -1.71
C ALA A 171 1.32 13.77 -2.82
N GLN A 172 1.50 12.50 -3.17
CA GLN A 172 0.64 11.87 -4.16
C GLN A 172 -0.76 11.66 -3.58
N LYS A 173 -1.78 12.06 -4.36
CA LYS A 173 -3.20 11.88 -4.07
C LYS A 173 -3.52 10.41 -3.76
N GLY A 174 -4.50 10.15 -2.86
CA GLY A 174 -4.90 8.80 -2.45
C GLY A 174 -3.89 8.05 -1.58
N THR A 175 -2.77 8.67 -1.17
CA THR A 175 -1.77 8.06 -0.28
C THR A 175 -1.96 8.46 1.18
N THR A 176 -1.40 7.66 2.10
CA THR A 176 -1.34 8.02 3.52
C THR A 176 -0.51 9.27 3.76
N ALA A 177 0.50 9.53 2.92
CA ALA A 177 1.32 10.74 3.00
C ALA A 177 0.50 12.02 2.78
N ALA A 178 -0.42 12.04 1.82
CA ALA A 178 -1.31 13.18 1.58
C ALA A 178 -2.18 13.47 2.81
N SER A 179 -2.85 12.45 3.34
CA SER A 179 -3.70 12.58 4.54
C SER A 179 -2.90 12.97 5.79
N TRP A 180 -1.70 12.39 5.97
CA TRP A 180 -0.80 12.71 7.07
C TRP A 180 -0.33 14.16 6.99
N LEU A 181 0.06 14.62 5.80
CA LEU A 181 0.54 15.98 5.58
C LEU A 181 -0.54 17.03 5.90
N ALA A 182 -1.77 16.82 5.41
CA ALA A 182 -2.91 17.68 5.72
C ALA A 182 -3.17 17.74 7.22
N LYS A 183 -3.23 16.57 7.89
CA LYS A 183 -3.42 16.49 9.34
C LYS A 183 -2.29 17.20 10.12
N LYS A 184 -1.03 17.09 9.68
CA LYS A 184 0.12 17.72 10.35
C LYS A 184 0.13 19.22 10.15
N ARG A 185 -0.21 19.73 8.96
CA ARG A 185 -0.40 21.17 8.71
C ARG A 185 -1.40 21.77 9.69
N ASP A 186 -2.57 21.12 9.80
CA ASP A 186 -3.65 21.61 10.67
C ASP A 186 -3.29 21.49 12.16
N GLN A 187 -2.68 20.37 12.58
CA GLN A 187 -2.24 20.15 13.97
C GLN A 187 -1.21 21.18 14.45
N PHE A 188 -0.32 21.60 13.58
CA PHE A 188 0.76 22.54 13.93
C PHE A 188 0.46 23.97 13.48
N GLU A 189 -0.74 24.22 12.94
CA GLU A 189 -1.18 25.55 12.47
C GLU A 189 -0.16 26.19 11.51
N VAL A 190 0.45 25.35 10.64
CA VAL A 190 1.47 25.80 9.69
C VAL A 190 0.80 26.41 8.47
N ASN A 191 1.11 27.65 8.14
CA ASN A 191 0.66 28.27 6.90
C ASN A 191 1.55 27.84 5.72
N ALA A 192 1.37 26.58 5.30
CA ALA A 192 2.02 25.98 4.14
C ALA A 192 0.96 25.62 3.08
N GLU A 193 1.30 25.80 1.82
CA GLU A 193 0.50 25.30 0.72
C GLU A 193 0.69 23.79 0.57
N ILE A 194 -0.40 23.02 0.43
CA ILE A 194 -0.34 21.60 0.13
C ILE A 194 -0.85 21.38 -1.29
N VAL A 195 -0.04 20.72 -2.11
CA VAL A 195 -0.36 20.35 -3.49
C VAL A 195 -0.43 18.83 -3.59
N GLU A 196 -1.57 18.29 -3.96
CA GLU A 196 -1.68 16.89 -4.33
C GLU A 196 -1.23 16.69 -5.77
N VAL A 197 -0.34 15.72 -5.99
CA VAL A 197 0.18 15.35 -7.32
C VAL A 197 -0.40 14.01 -7.75
N GLY A 198 -0.52 13.81 -9.08
CA GLY A 198 -1.04 12.57 -9.64
C GLY A 198 -0.06 11.39 -9.57
N SER A 199 1.25 11.68 -9.56
CA SER A 199 2.30 10.66 -9.50
C SER A 199 3.54 11.14 -8.74
N TYR A 200 4.39 10.19 -8.33
CA TYR A 200 5.70 10.52 -7.74
C TYR A 200 6.62 11.23 -8.74
N ALA A 201 6.55 10.87 -10.03
CA ALA A 201 7.32 11.54 -11.08
C ALA A 201 6.94 13.02 -11.18
N GLU A 202 5.65 13.35 -11.22
CA GLU A 202 5.19 14.74 -11.18
C GLU A 202 5.68 15.48 -9.93
N GLY A 203 5.63 14.80 -8.77
CA GLY A 203 6.13 15.36 -7.52
C GLY A 203 7.62 15.70 -7.57
N VAL A 204 8.44 14.81 -8.12
CA VAL A 204 9.88 15.03 -8.35
C VAL A 204 10.12 16.18 -9.32
N ASP A 205 9.43 16.21 -10.45
CA ASP A 205 9.54 17.29 -11.44
C ASP A 205 9.20 18.66 -10.84
N ARG A 206 8.22 18.72 -9.95
CA ARG A 206 7.86 19.95 -9.23
C ARG A 206 8.94 20.41 -8.27
N VAL A 207 9.61 19.47 -7.56
CA VAL A 207 10.74 19.77 -6.68
C VAL A 207 11.93 20.29 -7.53
N MET A 208 12.23 19.62 -8.64
CA MET A 208 13.30 20.04 -9.56
C MET A 208 13.06 21.42 -10.17
N ALA A 209 11.81 21.73 -10.48
CA ALA A 209 11.40 23.04 -11.01
C ALA A 209 11.27 24.14 -9.95
N GLY A 210 11.53 23.85 -8.67
CA GLY A 210 11.33 24.80 -7.56
C GLY A 210 9.86 25.18 -7.30
N LYS A 211 8.90 24.43 -7.85
CA LYS A 211 7.47 24.63 -7.65
C LYS A 211 6.95 23.99 -6.36
N THR A 212 7.73 23.14 -5.77
CA THR A 212 7.45 22.47 -4.49
C THR A 212 8.74 22.39 -3.70
N ASP A 213 8.70 22.76 -2.41
CA ASP A 213 9.86 22.71 -1.54
C ASP A 213 10.16 21.28 -1.06
N VAL A 214 9.08 20.50 -0.76
CA VAL A 214 9.21 19.15 -0.20
C VAL A 214 8.13 18.23 -0.78
N LEU A 215 8.54 17.08 -1.30
CA LEU A 215 7.66 15.98 -1.66
C LEU A 215 7.67 14.95 -0.52
N PHE A 216 6.49 14.63 0.04
CA PHE A 216 6.29 13.58 1.02
C PHE A 216 5.71 12.33 0.37
N GLY A 217 6.16 11.15 0.80
CA GLY A 217 5.70 9.86 0.30
C GLY A 217 6.34 8.71 1.05
N ASP A 218 6.06 7.47 0.64
CA ASP A 218 6.80 6.32 1.17
C ASP A 218 8.29 6.49 0.87
N ARG A 219 9.12 6.35 1.92
CA ARG A 219 10.55 6.67 1.82
C ARG A 219 11.28 5.78 0.81
N ALA A 220 10.89 4.53 0.67
CA ALA A 220 11.51 3.63 -0.31
C ALA A 220 11.17 4.06 -1.75
N ILE A 221 9.93 4.51 -1.99
CA ILE A 221 9.52 5.04 -3.29
C ILE A 221 10.25 6.36 -3.58
N LEU A 222 10.38 7.25 -2.59
CA LEU A 222 11.11 8.50 -2.77
C LEU A 222 12.60 8.29 -3.10
N LEU A 223 13.25 7.30 -2.46
CA LEU A 223 14.64 6.94 -2.75
C LEU A 223 14.81 6.48 -4.19
N GLU A 224 13.94 5.60 -4.65
CA GLU A 224 13.97 5.11 -6.03
C GLU A 224 13.59 6.20 -7.04
N SER A 225 12.61 7.04 -6.71
CA SER A 225 12.22 8.18 -7.55
C SER A 225 13.35 9.19 -7.71
N ALA A 226 14.11 9.44 -6.65
CA ALA A 226 15.30 10.29 -6.73
C ALA A 226 16.40 9.65 -7.58
N ALA A 227 16.68 8.35 -7.36
CA ALA A 227 17.73 7.63 -8.07
C ALA A 227 17.44 7.49 -9.58
N SER A 228 16.17 7.32 -9.95
CA SER A 228 15.73 7.16 -11.34
C SER A 228 15.41 8.48 -12.05
N SER A 229 15.53 9.62 -11.37
CA SER A 229 15.29 10.94 -11.97
C SER A 229 16.39 11.30 -12.99
N ALA A 230 16.10 12.27 -13.86
CA ALA A 230 17.09 12.77 -14.83
C ALA A 230 18.34 13.38 -14.15
N HIS A 231 18.20 13.89 -12.94
CA HIS A 231 19.26 14.56 -12.17
C HIS A 231 19.29 14.06 -10.71
N PRO A 232 19.69 12.80 -10.47
CA PRO A 232 19.66 12.22 -9.12
C PRO A 232 20.58 12.95 -8.13
N GLY A 233 21.66 13.57 -8.63
CA GLY A 233 22.59 14.38 -7.84
C GLY A 233 21.98 15.64 -7.23
N ASP A 234 20.88 16.15 -7.80
CA ASP A 234 20.23 17.38 -7.35
C ASP A 234 19.10 17.13 -6.31
N LEU A 235 18.82 15.89 -6.02
CA LEU A 235 17.80 15.48 -5.06
C LEU A 235 18.41 14.91 -3.78
N VAL A 236 17.68 15.02 -2.69
CA VAL A 236 18.00 14.39 -1.41
C VAL A 236 16.73 13.87 -0.75
N VAL A 237 16.75 12.59 -0.37
CA VAL A 237 15.75 12.01 0.52
C VAL A 237 16.32 12.03 1.93
N LEU A 238 15.60 12.66 2.85
CA LEU A 238 16.06 12.78 4.24
C LEU A 238 16.11 11.40 4.93
N SER A 239 17.02 11.30 5.92
CA SER A 239 17.18 10.05 6.68
C SER A 239 15.97 9.74 7.55
N ARG A 240 15.26 10.77 8.01
CA ARG A 240 14.13 10.63 8.91
C ARG A 240 12.92 9.97 8.24
N GLN A 241 12.39 8.96 8.90
CA GLN A 241 11.07 8.38 8.63
C GLN A 241 10.10 8.91 9.69
N TYR A 242 8.98 9.50 9.24
CA TYR A 242 8.04 10.20 10.14
C TYR A 242 7.01 9.27 10.76
N THR A 243 6.74 8.16 10.09
CA THR A 243 5.73 7.17 10.50
C THR A 243 6.28 5.76 10.32
N TYR A 244 5.67 4.80 10.99
CA TYR A 244 5.81 3.39 10.65
C TYR A 244 4.52 2.95 9.97
N GLU A 245 4.62 2.56 8.72
CA GLU A 245 3.48 2.23 7.86
C GLU A 245 3.76 0.93 7.11
N PRO A 246 3.40 -0.23 7.69
CA PRO A 246 3.66 -1.50 7.02
C PRO A 246 2.90 -1.58 5.70
N ILE A 247 3.60 -1.97 4.63
CA ILE A 247 3.02 -2.23 3.32
C ILE A 247 2.55 -3.67 3.27
N ALA A 248 1.40 -3.92 2.62
CA ALA A 248 0.79 -5.22 2.46
C ALA A 248 0.18 -5.40 1.06
N LEU A 249 -0.06 -6.63 0.66
CA LEU A 249 -0.92 -6.97 -0.47
C LEU A 249 -2.38 -6.78 -0.05
N ALA A 250 -3.26 -6.43 -1.00
CA ALA A 250 -4.67 -6.21 -0.69
C ALA A 250 -5.57 -7.09 -1.57
N PHE A 251 -6.70 -7.51 -1.02
CA PHE A 251 -7.68 -8.38 -1.68
C PHE A 251 -9.07 -8.14 -1.10
N ALA A 252 -10.07 -8.86 -1.61
CA ALA A 252 -11.47 -8.68 -1.20
C ALA A 252 -11.66 -8.87 0.30
N ARG A 253 -12.46 -7.98 0.91
CA ARG A 253 -12.75 -8.03 2.34
C ARG A 253 -13.63 -9.24 2.68
N GLY A 254 -13.30 -9.90 3.82
CA GLY A 254 -14.07 -11.03 4.34
C GLY A 254 -13.80 -12.34 3.61
N ASP A 255 -12.75 -12.42 2.80
CA ASP A 255 -12.32 -13.63 2.11
C ASP A 255 -11.23 -14.34 2.92
N ASP A 256 -11.64 -14.99 3.99
CA ASP A 256 -10.74 -15.60 4.96
C ASP A 256 -9.93 -16.77 4.37
N ASP A 257 -10.52 -17.53 3.44
CA ASP A 257 -9.83 -18.66 2.79
C ASP A 257 -8.72 -18.14 1.86
N PHE A 258 -8.98 -17.10 1.08
CA PHE A 258 -7.96 -16.49 0.25
C PHE A 258 -6.90 -15.79 1.08
N ARG A 259 -7.30 -15.10 2.16
CA ARG A 259 -6.37 -14.51 3.14
C ARG A 259 -5.43 -15.57 3.71
N LEU A 260 -5.96 -16.70 4.15
CA LEU A 260 -5.17 -17.78 4.75
C LEU A 260 -4.14 -18.31 3.74
N LEU A 261 -4.50 -18.46 2.47
CA LEU A 261 -3.57 -18.89 1.42
C LEU A 261 -2.45 -17.86 1.22
N VAL A 262 -2.79 -16.56 1.11
CA VAL A 262 -1.83 -15.47 0.94
C VAL A 262 -0.88 -15.40 2.13
N ASP A 263 -1.42 -15.34 3.35
CA ASP A 263 -0.64 -15.18 4.57
C ASP A 263 0.25 -16.40 4.86
N ARG A 264 -0.25 -17.62 4.61
CA ARG A 264 0.55 -18.86 4.71
C ARG A 264 1.71 -18.86 3.71
N THR A 265 1.49 -18.37 2.49
CA THR A 265 2.54 -18.26 1.47
C THR A 265 3.61 -17.28 1.92
N LEU A 266 3.23 -16.08 2.35
CA LEU A 266 4.15 -15.05 2.83
C LEU A 266 4.92 -15.52 4.06
N SER A 267 4.21 -16.09 5.06
CA SER A 267 4.84 -16.59 6.28
C SER A 267 5.87 -17.68 5.99
N LYS A 268 5.59 -18.60 5.05
CA LYS A 268 6.55 -19.61 4.61
C LYS A 268 7.79 -19.01 3.95
N LEU A 269 7.64 -17.94 3.13
CA LEU A 269 8.77 -17.21 2.55
C LEU A 269 9.62 -16.55 3.65
N TYR A 270 9.00 -15.95 4.67
CA TYR A 270 9.69 -15.30 5.79
C TYR A 270 10.46 -16.31 6.63
N ARG A 271 9.81 -17.37 7.04
CA ARG A 271 10.41 -18.43 7.91
C ARG A 271 11.54 -19.18 7.22
N SER A 272 11.45 -19.40 5.92
CA SER A 272 12.50 -20.07 5.15
C SER A 272 13.67 -19.15 4.77
N GLY A 273 13.56 -17.85 4.99
CA GLY A 273 14.54 -16.85 4.56
C GLY A 273 14.51 -16.54 3.04
N ARG A 274 13.66 -17.21 2.26
CA ARG A 274 13.56 -16.97 0.80
C ARG A 274 13.14 -15.54 0.47
N ILE A 275 12.45 -14.87 1.37
CA ILE A 275 12.07 -13.47 1.20
C ILE A 275 13.29 -12.56 0.96
N PHE A 276 14.44 -12.87 1.57
CA PHE A 276 15.64 -12.04 1.44
C PHE A 276 16.21 -12.05 0.02
N ASN A 277 16.05 -13.13 -0.73
CA ASN A 277 16.45 -13.16 -2.16
C ASN A 277 15.64 -12.13 -2.96
N THR A 278 14.32 -12.11 -2.78
CA THR A 278 13.45 -11.13 -3.43
C THR A 278 13.72 -9.71 -2.90
N TYR A 279 13.91 -9.56 -1.59
CA TYR A 279 14.20 -8.25 -0.98
C TYR A 279 15.49 -7.64 -1.55
N THR A 280 16.60 -8.43 -1.57
CA THR A 280 17.91 -7.97 -2.05
C THR A 280 17.86 -7.50 -3.51
N GLN A 281 17.05 -8.14 -4.34
CA GLN A 281 16.89 -7.73 -5.75
C GLN A 281 16.37 -6.30 -5.93
N TYR A 282 15.55 -5.80 -4.99
CA TYR A 282 14.88 -4.51 -5.11
C TYR A 282 15.40 -3.42 -4.15
N PHE A 283 15.98 -3.83 -3.02
CA PHE A 283 16.34 -2.91 -1.93
C PHE A 283 17.80 -3.05 -1.49
N GLY A 284 18.56 -3.98 -2.05
CA GLY A 284 19.87 -4.35 -1.55
C GLY A 284 19.82 -5.24 -0.31
N GLU A 285 20.97 -5.45 0.33
CA GLU A 285 21.04 -6.35 1.49
C GLU A 285 20.19 -5.86 2.66
N PRO A 286 19.38 -6.75 3.28
CA PRO A 286 18.56 -6.41 4.42
C PRO A 286 19.40 -6.18 5.67
N ASP A 287 19.18 -5.06 6.34
CA ASP A 287 19.76 -4.78 7.65
C ASP A 287 19.11 -5.64 8.76
N ASP A 288 19.67 -5.60 9.98
CA ASP A 288 19.16 -6.36 11.14
C ASP A 288 17.71 -6.01 11.50
N THR A 289 17.32 -4.76 11.28
CA THR A 289 15.96 -4.29 11.54
C THR A 289 14.98 -4.93 10.54
N THR A 290 15.31 -4.96 9.28
CA THR A 290 14.54 -5.61 8.22
C THR A 290 14.46 -7.13 8.43
N GLN A 291 15.57 -7.77 8.81
CA GLN A 291 15.57 -9.20 9.13
C GLN A 291 14.66 -9.50 10.31
N SER A 292 14.74 -8.68 11.37
CA SER A 292 13.90 -8.81 12.57
C SER A 292 12.42 -8.59 12.23
N PHE A 293 12.10 -7.61 11.37
CA PHE A 293 10.75 -7.38 10.92
C PHE A 293 10.12 -8.64 10.32
N PHE A 294 10.77 -9.31 9.36
CA PHE A 294 10.24 -10.54 8.77
C PHE A 294 10.09 -11.68 9.74
N ARG A 295 10.97 -11.78 10.77
CA ARG A 295 10.84 -12.78 11.84
C ARG A 295 9.62 -12.51 12.73
N PHE A 296 9.32 -11.24 13.04
CA PHE A 296 8.19 -10.87 13.88
C PHE A 296 6.84 -10.97 13.21
N VAL A 297 6.76 -10.71 11.89
CA VAL A 297 5.49 -10.79 11.17
C VAL A 297 5.18 -12.19 10.65
N ALA A 298 6.15 -13.11 10.66
CA ALA A 298 5.93 -14.49 10.27
C ALA A 298 5.06 -15.23 11.30
N LEU A 299 4.01 -15.88 10.81
CA LEU A 299 3.17 -16.73 11.66
C LEU A 299 3.66 -18.19 11.62
N PRO A 300 3.58 -18.93 12.74
CA PRO A 300 3.79 -20.38 12.72
C PRO A 300 2.66 -21.09 11.96
N ASP A 301 2.93 -22.33 11.47
CA ASP A 301 1.91 -23.20 10.84
C ASP A 301 0.92 -23.71 11.88
#